data_6d5ceff43c225191619a27db5941a27b
#
_entry.id   6d5ceff43c225191619a27db5941a27b
#
_cell.length_a   1.000
_cell.length_b   1.000
_cell.length_c   1.000
_cell.angle_alpha   90.00
_cell.angle_beta   90.00
_cell.angle_gamma   90.00
#
_symmetry.space_group_name_H-M   'P 1'
#
loop_
_entity.id
_entity.type
_entity.pdbx_description
1 polymer ?
#
loop_
_entity_poly.entity_id
_entity_poly.type
_entity_poly.pdbx_seq_one_letter_code
_entity_poly.pdbx_strand_id
1 'polypeptide(L)'
;MVVTASRLHAIRYYHEFKRYLERHHYDDLDILVAFSGAIKDIDRAGEEVEYTEEKLNKRADGTHIKESQLKEEFHKDEYAMLIVAEKYQTGFDEPLLHTMFVDKPLSGVKAVQTLSRLNRTAKGKQDTFVLDFANKPEIIQASFSTYYRTTLLSGETDPNKLYDLI
;
A
#
# COMPACT_ATOMS: atom_id res chain seq x y z
N MET A 1 -0.98 -5.76 -1.18
CA MET A 1 -0.14 -4.63 -0.71
C MET A 1 0.37 -4.93 0.70
N VAL A 2 1.62 -4.57 1.01
CA VAL A 2 2.19 -4.63 2.37
C VAL A 2 2.49 -3.21 2.84
N VAL A 3 1.84 -2.78 3.91
CA VAL A 3 2.02 -1.44 4.51
C VAL A 3 2.98 -1.55 5.66
N THR A 4 4.14 -0.88 5.56
CA THR A 4 5.23 -1.01 6.52
C THR A 4 5.42 0.24 7.37
N ALA A 5 6.00 0.07 8.57
CA ALA A 5 6.21 1.14 9.53
C ALA A 5 7.25 2.18 9.06
N SER A 6 8.21 1.76 8.22
CA SER A 6 9.27 2.65 7.73
C SER A 6 9.84 2.18 6.39
N ARG A 7 10.58 3.08 5.72
CA ARG A 7 11.33 2.76 4.50
C ARG A 7 12.33 1.62 4.70
N LEU A 8 12.99 1.58 5.85
CA LEU A 8 13.91 0.51 6.19
C LEU A 8 13.20 -0.83 6.28
N HIS A 9 12.02 -0.90 6.92
CA HIS A 9 11.21 -2.10 6.95
C HIS A 9 10.77 -2.52 5.54
N ALA A 10 10.36 -1.56 4.69
CA ALA A 10 9.98 -1.87 3.30
C ALA A 10 11.13 -2.53 2.52
N ILE A 11 12.37 -2.01 2.65
CA ILE A 11 13.56 -2.57 1.99
C ILE A 11 13.85 -3.97 2.50
N ARG A 12 13.78 -4.18 3.82
CA ARG A 12 14.04 -5.50 4.43
C ARG A 12 12.99 -6.53 4.03
N TYR A 13 11.72 -6.16 4.02
CA TYR A 13 10.65 -7.00 3.48
C TYR A 13 10.88 -7.32 2.00
N TYR A 14 11.22 -6.31 1.18
CA TYR A 14 11.51 -6.52 -0.23
C TYR A 14 12.59 -7.58 -0.45
N HIS A 15 13.72 -7.47 0.23
CA HIS A 15 14.82 -8.44 0.11
C HIS A 15 14.44 -9.83 0.61
N GLU A 16 13.68 -9.94 1.71
CA GLU A 16 13.23 -11.25 2.22
C GLU A 16 12.22 -11.92 1.29
N PHE A 17 11.26 -11.17 0.77
CA PHE A 17 10.29 -11.72 -0.19
C PHE A 17 10.95 -12.13 -1.51
N LYS A 18 11.89 -11.32 -2.04
CA LYS A 18 12.65 -11.72 -3.25
C LYS A 18 13.36 -13.04 -3.02
N ARG A 19 14.07 -13.19 -1.90
CA ARG A 19 14.73 -14.46 -1.54
C ARG A 19 13.75 -15.62 -1.33
N TYR A 20 12.58 -15.34 -0.81
CA TYR A 20 11.54 -16.34 -0.65
C TYR A 20 11.06 -16.85 -2.02
N LEU A 21 10.77 -15.94 -2.96
CA LEU A 21 10.37 -16.30 -4.32
C LEU A 21 11.45 -17.14 -5.02
N GLU A 22 12.71 -16.70 -4.99
CA GLU A 22 13.85 -17.41 -5.55
C GLU A 22 14.00 -18.82 -4.95
N ARG A 23 13.93 -18.94 -3.62
CA ARG A 23 14.08 -20.24 -2.93
C ARG A 23 12.97 -21.22 -3.27
N HIS A 24 11.78 -20.73 -3.54
CA HIS A 24 10.60 -21.56 -3.85
C HIS A 24 10.30 -21.66 -5.34
N HIS A 25 11.18 -21.11 -6.20
CA HIS A 25 11.04 -21.17 -7.66
C HIS A 25 9.71 -20.57 -8.16
N TYR A 26 9.29 -19.44 -7.58
CA TYR A 26 8.17 -18.64 -8.07
C TYR A 26 8.67 -17.65 -9.13
N ASP A 27 9.10 -18.18 -10.30
CA ASP A 27 9.78 -17.42 -11.34
C ASP A 27 8.83 -16.53 -12.16
N ASP A 28 7.53 -16.75 -12.03
CA ASP A 28 6.45 -16.00 -12.68
C ASP A 28 5.93 -14.82 -11.85
N LEU A 29 6.41 -14.66 -10.62
CA LEU A 29 5.96 -13.62 -9.70
C LEU A 29 7.10 -12.68 -9.32
N ASP A 30 6.77 -11.39 -9.26
CA ASP A 30 7.69 -10.38 -8.78
C ASP A 30 7.02 -9.38 -7.81
N ILE A 31 7.84 -8.50 -7.24
CA ILE A 31 7.48 -7.60 -6.16
C ILE A 31 7.96 -6.21 -6.50
N LEU A 32 7.13 -5.21 -6.23
CA LEU A 32 7.53 -3.82 -6.27
C LEU A 32 7.57 -3.21 -4.88
N VAL A 33 8.42 -2.19 -4.71
CA VAL A 33 8.50 -1.41 -3.47
C VAL A 33 8.30 0.07 -3.77
N ALA A 34 7.59 0.77 -2.89
CA ALA A 34 7.28 2.20 -3.04
C ALA A 34 7.60 2.99 -1.76
N PHE A 35 8.55 3.91 -1.87
CA PHE A 35 8.89 4.86 -0.82
C PHE A 35 9.57 6.10 -1.43
N SER A 36 9.59 7.21 -0.71
CA SER A 36 10.21 8.44 -1.20
C SER A 36 11.63 8.63 -0.68
N GLY A 37 12.51 9.18 -1.51
CA GLY A 37 13.90 9.51 -1.19
C GLY A 37 14.82 8.30 -1.13
N ALA A 38 16.00 8.49 -0.55
CA ALA A 38 17.00 7.46 -0.35
C ALA A 38 17.13 7.06 1.12
N ILE A 39 17.60 5.85 1.37
CA ILE A 39 17.94 5.36 2.70
C ILE A 39 19.19 4.50 2.63
N LYS A 40 20.04 4.61 3.64
CA LYS A 40 21.22 3.77 3.81
C LYS A 40 20.93 2.64 4.80
N ASP A 41 21.38 1.46 4.48
CA ASP A 41 21.36 0.29 5.37
C ASP A 41 22.63 -0.54 5.13
N ILE A 42 22.96 -1.37 6.09
CA ILE A 42 24.06 -2.33 5.98
C ILE A 42 23.52 -3.58 5.28
N ASP A 43 24.14 -3.95 4.19
CA ASP A 43 23.80 -5.19 3.49
C ASP A 43 24.35 -6.43 4.22
N ARG A 44 24.10 -7.62 3.65
CA ARG A 44 24.56 -8.87 4.26
C ARG A 44 26.08 -9.08 4.23
N ALA A 45 26.77 -8.37 3.35
CA ALA A 45 28.23 -8.39 3.28
C ALA A 45 28.86 -7.45 4.32
N GLY A 46 28.02 -6.65 5.02
CA GLY A 46 28.47 -5.65 5.98
C GLY A 46 28.81 -4.29 5.36
N GLU A 47 28.44 -4.08 4.10
CA GLU A 47 28.71 -2.86 3.36
C GLU A 47 27.53 -1.88 3.47
N GLU A 48 27.84 -0.58 3.62
CA GLU A 48 26.83 0.47 3.57
C GLU A 48 26.32 0.66 2.13
N VAL A 49 25.04 0.41 1.91
CA VAL A 49 24.39 0.55 0.61
C VAL A 49 23.28 1.58 0.67
N GLU A 50 23.23 2.45 -0.32
CA GLU A 50 22.13 3.41 -0.50
C GLU A 50 21.07 2.83 -1.41
N TYR A 51 19.87 2.71 -0.87
CA TYR A 51 18.68 2.21 -1.55
C TYR A 51 17.75 3.36 -1.94
N THR A 52 17.27 3.30 -3.16
CA THR A 52 16.15 4.11 -3.67
C THR A 52 15.10 3.20 -4.29
N GLU A 53 13.87 3.68 -4.42
CA GLU A 53 12.80 2.95 -5.10
C GLU A 53 13.23 2.48 -6.50
N GLU A 54 13.83 3.37 -7.30
CA GLU A 54 14.28 3.05 -8.65
C GLU A 54 15.39 2.01 -8.68
N LYS A 55 16.35 2.04 -7.74
CA LYS A 55 17.42 1.05 -7.68
C LYS A 55 16.91 -0.36 -7.37
N LEU A 56 15.84 -0.46 -6.58
CA LEU A 56 15.25 -1.74 -6.18
C LEU A 56 14.31 -2.31 -7.23
N ASN A 57 13.45 -1.48 -7.83
CA ASN A 57 12.47 -1.93 -8.81
C ASN A 57 13.10 -2.10 -10.19
N LYS A 58 13.18 -3.35 -10.64
CA LYS A 58 13.73 -3.71 -11.95
C LYS A 58 12.79 -4.65 -12.67
N ARG A 59 12.73 -4.53 -13.98
CA ARG A 59 12.08 -5.51 -14.86
C ARG A 59 12.95 -6.74 -15.04
N ALA A 60 12.40 -7.78 -15.62
CA ALA A 60 13.11 -9.03 -15.92
C ALA A 60 14.33 -8.82 -16.83
N ASP A 61 14.31 -7.80 -17.70
CA ASP A 61 15.44 -7.42 -18.55
C ASP A 61 16.53 -6.60 -17.82
N GLY A 62 16.35 -6.34 -16.52
CA GLY A 62 17.27 -5.56 -15.68
C GLY A 62 17.08 -4.05 -15.78
N THR A 63 16.16 -3.53 -16.59
CA THR A 63 15.88 -2.10 -16.66
C THR A 63 15.18 -1.60 -15.41
N HIS A 64 15.57 -0.40 -14.95
CA HIS A 64 14.98 0.21 -13.78
C HIS A 64 13.58 0.78 -14.07
N ILE A 65 12.68 0.63 -13.10
CA ILE A 65 11.33 1.19 -13.14
C ILE A 65 11.37 2.55 -12.44
N LYS A 66 11.06 3.61 -13.18
CA LYS A 66 10.98 4.96 -12.62
C LYS A 66 9.73 5.12 -11.75
N GLU A 67 9.78 6.03 -10.79
CA GLU A 67 8.64 6.34 -9.92
C GLU A 67 7.34 6.63 -10.68
N SER A 68 7.42 7.37 -11.78
CA SER A 68 6.26 7.69 -12.62
C SER A 68 5.63 6.48 -13.33
N GLN A 69 6.37 5.40 -13.50
CA GLN A 69 5.94 4.18 -14.18
C GLN A 69 5.42 3.11 -13.22
N LEU A 70 5.69 3.27 -11.92
CA LEU A 70 5.45 2.21 -10.94
C LEU A 70 3.98 1.75 -10.88
N LYS A 71 3.03 2.67 -11.02
CA LYS A 71 1.60 2.33 -11.03
C LYS A 71 1.24 1.48 -12.25
N GLU A 72 1.72 1.84 -13.43
CA GLU A 72 1.46 1.09 -14.66
C GLU A 72 2.14 -0.28 -14.63
N GLU A 73 3.36 -0.35 -14.11
CA GLU A 73 4.05 -1.61 -13.93
C GLU A 73 3.29 -2.55 -12.98
N PHE A 74 2.76 -2.03 -11.88
CA PHE A 74 2.02 -2.86 -10.91
C PHE A 74 0.71 -3.44 -11.47
N HIS A 75 0.21 -2.96 -12.60
CA HIS A 75 -0.96 -3.56 -13.28
C HIS A 75 -0.62 -4.81 -14.10
N LYS A 76 0.66 -5.13 -14.27
CA LYS A 76 1.08 -6.33 -14.98
C LYS A 76 0.96 -7.56 -14.09
N ASP A 77 0.57 -8.68 -14.68
CA ASP A 77 0.29 -9.94 -13.96
C ASP A 77 1.52 -10.49 -13.20
N GLU A 78 2.72 -10.14 -13.64
CA GLU A 78 3.97 -10.58 -13.00
C GLU A 78 4.18 -9.96 -11.61
N TYR A 79 3.56 -8.80 -11.30
CA TYR A 79 3.75 -8.13 -10.02
C TYR A 79 2.61 -8.47 -9.05
N ALA A 80 2.83 -9.48 -8.24
CA ALA A 80 1.84 -9.95 -7.27
C ALA A 80 1.76 -9.08 -6.00
N MET A 81 2.81 -8.31 -5.67
CA MET A 81 2.92 -7.60 -4.40
C MET A 81 3.53 -6.21 -4.56
N LEU A 82 2.93 -5.23 -3.86
CA LEU A 82 3.48 -3.89 -3.68
C LEU A 82 3.74 -3.64 -2.20
N ILE A 83 5.00 -3.38 -1.84
CA ILE A 83 5.42 -3.04 -0.48
C ILE A 83 5.53 -1.52 -0.39
N VAL A 84 4.87 -0.90 0.59
CA VAL A 84 4.82 0.57 0.70
C VAL A 84 5.28 1.07 2.06
N ALA A 85 6.03 2.18 2.05
CA ALA A 85 6.35 2.94 3.23
C ALA A 85 5.91 4.39 3.04
N GLU A 86 4.80 4.79 3.68
CA GLU A 86 4.17 6.11 3.62
C GLU A 86 3.61 6.51 2.25
N LYS A 87 4.28 6.17 1.18
CA LYS A 87 3.85 6.35 -0.21
C LYS A 87 2.65 5.45 -0.52
N TYR A 88 1.72 5.93 -1.33
CA TYR A 88 0.50 5.21 -1.76
C TYR A 88 -0.49 4.80 -0.65
N GLN A 89 -0.27 5.19 0.59
CA GLN A 89 -1.30 5.09 1.63
C GLN A 89 -2.44 6.08 1.36
N THR A 90 -2.15 7.16 0.63
CA THR A 90 -3.14 8.10 0.08
C THR A 90 -2.91 8.28 -1.41
N GLY A 91 -3.97 8.60 -2.18
CA GLY A 91 -3.85 8.90 -3.61
C GLY A 91 -3.51 7.72 -4.53
N PHE A 92 -3.45 6.49 -4.03
CA PHE A 92 -3.25 5.28 -4.84
C PHE A 92 -4.60 4.68 -5.21
N ASP A 93 -4.85 4.53 -6.48
CA ASP A 93 -6.06 3.92 -7.02
C ASP A 93 -5.69 2.65 -7.78
N GLU A 94 -5.96 1.50 -7.16
CA GLU A 94 -5.75 0.16 -7.71
C GLU A 94 -7.00 -0.68 -7.43
N PRO A 95 -7.95 -0.72 -8.38
CA PRO A 95 -9.21 -1.44 -8.19
C PRO A 95 -9.06 -2.94 -7.91
N LEU A 96 -8.01 -3.57 -8.47
CA LEU A 96 -7.73 -4.99 -8.29
C LEU A 96 -7.06 -5.32 -6.94
N LEU A 97 -6.71 -4.31 -6.14
CA LEU A 97 -6.10 -4.53 -4.84
C LEU A 97 -7.06 -5.30 -3.92
N HIS A 98 -6.77 -6.58 -3.70
CA HIS A 98 -7.62 -7.50 -2.94
C HIS A 98 -7.17 -7.65 -1.49
N THR A 99 -5.85 -7.76 -1.26
CA THR A 99 -5.29 -8.12 0.06
C THR A 99 -4.34 -7.05 0.55
N MET A 100 -4.44 -6.72 1.85
CA MET A 100 -3.52 -5.81 2.52
C MET A 100 -2.97 -6.46 3.79
N PHE A 101 -1.64 -6.44 3.90
CA PHE A 101 -0.91 -6.79 5.13
C PHE A 101 -0.45 -5.50 5.78
N VAL A 102 -0.76 -5.31 7.06
CA VAL A 102 -0.47 -4.07 7.79
C VAL A 102 0.53 -4.35 8.90
N ASP A 103 1.75 -3.86 8.72
CA ASP A 103 2.80 -3.88 9.74
C ASP A 103 3.21 -2.44 10.09
N LYS A 104 2.19 -1.68 10.49
CA LYS A 104 2.32 -0.28 10.89
C LYS A 104 1.22 0.11 11.85
N PRO A 105 1.53 0.84 12.94
CA PRO A 105 0.49 1.44 13.77
C PRO A 105 -0.36 2.43 12.96
N LEU A 106 -1.67 2.19 12.92
CA LEU A 106 -2.66 3.01 12.26
C LEU A 106 -3.75 3.43 13.23
N SER A 107 -4.21 4.68 13.14
CA SER A 107 -5.33 5.18 13.92
C SER A 107 -6.02 6.36 13.25
N GLY A 108 -7.26 6.65 13.62
CA GLY A 108 -8.04 7.78 13.13
C GLY A 108 -8.12 7.82 11.60
N VAL A 109 -8.00 9.02 11.04
CA VAL A 109 -8.11 9.25 9.59
C VAL A 109 -7.10 8.43 8.77
N LYS A 110 -5.87 8.23 9.30
CA LYS A 110 -4.85 7.43 8.59
C LYS A 110 -5.26 5.97 8.44
N ALA A 111 -5.90 5.37 9.45
CA ALA A 111 -6.42 4.01 9.36
C ALA A 111 -7.47 3.90 8.25
N VAL A 112 -8.44 4.82 8.26
CA VAL A 112 -9.50 4.86 7.24
C VAL A 112 -8.94 5.08 5.84
N GLN A 113 -8.06 6.05 5.66
CA GLN A 113 -7.46 6.36 4.36
C GLN A 113 -6.63 5.21 3.80
N THR A 114 -5.90 4.50 4.64
CA THR A 114 -5.07 3.37 4.21
C THR A 114 -5.94 2.16 3.86
N LEU A 115 -6.80 1.73 4.76
CA LEU A 115 -7.59 0.50 4.59
C LEU A 115 -8.68 0.62 3.53
N SER A 116 -9.26 1.82 3.34
CA SER A 116 -10.25 2.06 2.29
C SER A 116 -9.71 1.94 0.86
N ARG A 117 -8.39 1.82 0.67
CA ARG A 117 -7.81 1.48 -0.63
C ARG A 117 -8.29 0.13 -1.17
N LEU A 118 -8.67 -0.78 -0.28
CA LEU A 118 -9.26 -2.07 -0.67
C LEU A 118 -10.70 -1.95 -1.17
N ASN A 119 -11.42 -0.89 -0.81
CA ASN A 119 -12.85 -0.74 -1.09
C ASN A 119 -13.16 -0.28 -2.53
N ARG A 120 -12.21 -0.42 -3.45
CA ARG A 120 -12.44 -0.16 -4.87
C ARG A 120 -13.11 -1.35 -5.52
N THR A 121 -14.14 -1.07 -6.32
CA THR A 121 -14.87 -2.10 -7.07
C THR A 121 -14.12 -2.45 -8.36
N ALA A 122 -14.03 -3.74 -8.66
CA ALA A 122 -13.51 -4.25 -9.93
C ALA A 122 -14.33 -5.48 -10.35
N LYS A 123 -14.39 -5.73 -11.66
CA LYS A 123 -15.05 -6.91 -12.18
C LYS A 123 -14.36 -8.17 -11.65
N GLY A 124 -15.16 -9.05 -11.03
CA GLY A 124 -14.65 -10.30 -10.44
C GLY A 124 -14.12 -10.19 -9.01
N LYS A 125 -13.98 -8.96 -8.47
CA LYS A 125 -13.59 -8.74 -7.07
C LYS A 125 -14.85 -8.77 -6.20
N GLN A 126 -14.97 -9.79 -5.35
CA GLN A 126 -16.12 -9.97 -4.44
C GLN A 126 -15.76 -9.58 -3.01
N ASP A 127 -14.57 -9.98 -2.56
CA ASP A 127 -14.12 -9.81 -1.19
C ASP A 127 -12.81 -9.04 -1.11
N THR A 128 -12.47 -8.60 0.09
CA THR A 128 -11.17 -8.01 0.41
C THR A 128 -10.67 -8.59 1.73
N PHE A 129 -9.35 -8.69 1.86
CA PHE A 129 -8.73 -9.27 3.02
C PHE A 129 -7.69 -8.33 3.65
N VAL A 130 -7.76 -8.16 4.97
CA VAL A 130 -6.76 -7.42 5.75
C VAL A 130 -6.19 -8.33 6.82
N LEU A 131 -4.87 -8.47 6.84
CA LEU A 131 -4.15 -9.07 7.96
C LEU A 131 -3.31 -7.99 8.63
N ASP A 132 -3.66 -7.65 9.85
CA ASP A 132 -3.03 -6.58 10.62
C ASP A 132 -2.17 -7.17 11.75
N PHE A 133 -0.88 -6.84 11.76
CA PHE A 133 0.10 -7.31 12.74
C PHE A 133 0.37 -6.29 13.85
N ALA A 134 -0.02 -5.04 13.64
CA ALA A 134 0.39 -3.91 14.49
C ALA A 134 -0.73 -3.29 15.32
N ASN A 135 -2.00 -3.51 14.91
CA ASN A 135 -3.12 -2.78 15.51
C ASN A 135 -4.14 -3.72 16.17
N LYS A 136 -4.73 -3.24 17.25
CA LYS A 136 -5.86 -3.93 17.86
C LYS A 136 -7.15 -3.64 17.08
N PRO A 137 -8.03 -4.64 16.87
CA PRO A 137 -9.28 -4.47 16.12
C PRO A 137 -10.13 -3.30 16.61
N GLU A 138 -10.15 -3.07 17.92
CA GLU A 138 -10.95 -2.02 18.55
C GLU A 138 -10.49 -0.61 18.14
N ILE A 139 -9.18 -0.40 17.94
CA ILE A 139 -8.60 0.87 17.50
C ILE A 139 -9.01 1.16 16.06
N ILE A 140 -8.96 0.15 15.20
CA ILE A 140 -9.37 0.25 13.81
C ILE A 140 -10.88 0.52 13.74
N GLN A 141 -11.70 -0.23 14.47
CA GLN A 141 -13.15 -0.04 14.52
C GLN A 141 -13.53 1.36 15.01
N ALA A 142 -12.88 1.86 16.07
CA ALA A 142 -13.10 3.22 16.58
C ALA A 142 -12.76 4.27 15.53
N SER A 143 -11.68 4.07 14.77
CA SER A 143 -11.27 4.98 13.69
C SER A 143 -12.34 5.09 12.60
N PHE A 144 -12.87 3.97 12.15
CA PHE A 144 -13.94 3.93 11.16
C PHE A 144 -15.26 4.51 11.70
N SER A 145 -15.66 4.16 12.92
CA SER A 145 -16.89 4.66 13.53
C SER A 145 -16.89 6.19 13.65
N THR A 146 -15.77 6.78 14.04
CA THR A 146 -15.63 8.23 14.13
C THR A 146 -15.73 8.90 12.75
N TYR A 147 -15.07 8.33 11.76
CA TYR A 147 -15.11 8.85 10.39
C TYR A 147 -16.52 8.81 9.80
N TYR A 148 -17.23 7.69 9.92
CA TYR A 148 -18.59 7.55 9.40
C TYR A 148 -19.57 8.47 10.12
N ARG A 149 -19.47 8.64 11.44
CA ARG A 149 -20.31 9.60 12.18
C ARG A 149 -20.12 11.03 11.67
N THR A 150 -18.89 11.47 11.49
CA THR A 150 -18.58 12.81 10.98
C THR A 150 -19.12 13.00 9.55
N THR A 151 -18.99 12.00 8.71
CA THR A 151 -19.48 12.04 7.32
C THR A 151 -21.01 12.11 7.27
N LEU A 152 -21.71 11.37 8.11
CA LEU A 152 -23.18 11.42 8.19
C LEU A 152 -23.70 12.78 8.70
N LEU A 153 -23.02 13.37 9.68
CA LEU A 153 -23.40 14.68 10.22
C LEU A 153 -23.13 15.83 9.26
N SER A 154 -22.08 15.72 8.42
CA SER A 154 -21.81 16.71 7.37
C SER A 154 -22.68 16.53 6.12
N GLY A 155 -23.39 15.41 6.01
CA GLY A 155 -24.24 15.06 4.88
C GLY A 155 -25.70 15.43 5.01
N GLU A 156 -26.17 15.99 6.13
CA GLU A 156 -27.48 16.62 6.22
C GLU A 156 -27.47 17.95 5.45
N THR A 157 -27.51 17.84 4.14
CA THR A 157 -27.89 18.95 3.28
C THR A 157 -29.36 19.20 3.53
N ASP A 158 -29.71 20.31 4.13
CA ASP A 158 -31.09 20.75 4.28
C ASP A 158 -31.77 20.68 2.89
N PRO A 159 -32.78 19.84 2.71
CA PRO A 159 -33.47 19.72 1.40
C PRO A 159 -34.02 21.05 0.89
N ASN A 160 -34.23 22.03 1.78
CA ASN A 160 -34.75 23.34 1.42
C ASN A 160 -33.68 24.27 0.83
N LYS A 161 -32.38 24.02 1.05
CA LYS A 161 -31.32 24.80 0.41
C LYS A 161 -31.25 24.68 -1.11
N LEU A 162 -31.88 23.65 -1.68
CA LEU A 162 -31.94 23.48 -3.14
C LEU A 162 -32.91 24.48 -3.80
N TYR A 163 -33.89 24.98 -3.03
CA TYR A 163 -34.90 25.93 -3.54
C TYR A 163 -34.46 27.39 -3.43
N ASP A 164 -33.41 27.70 -2.66
CA ASP A 164 -32.89 29.06 -2.54
C ASP A 164 -31.90 29.44 -3.68
N LEU A 165 -31.66 28.52 -4.63
CA LEU A 165 -30.75 28.70 -5.78
C LEU A 165 -31.51 28.81 -7.13
N ILE A 166 -32.83 28.95 -7.14
CA ILE A 166 -33.67 29.24 -8.29
C ILE A 166 -34.27 30.64 -8.12
#